data_41638d73ee100c5b4db2a66396036549
#
_entry.id   41638d73ee100c5b4db2a66396036549
#
_cell.length_a   1.000
_cell.length_b   1.000
_cell.length_c   1.000
_cell.angle_alpha   90.00
_cell.angle_beta   90.00
_cell.angle_gamma   90.00
#
_symmetry.space_group_name_H-M   'P 1'
#
loop_
_entity.id
_entity.type
_entity.pdbx_description
1 polymer ?
#
loop_
_entity_poly.entity_id
_entity_poly.type
_entity_poly.pdbx_seq_one_letter_code
_entity_poly.pdbx_strand_id
1 'polypeptide(L)'
;MISMTRNGCLLALAAILSFLQIAAVNHLDAQELPESILLVDEGEEYTYLKGTEPPPDDWNTLEFDDFEWEIGASGFGYGDVDDNTILDDMQQILPNQPGYLSVYIRKFLNIEDLNAINFIQLGVRYDDGFIAYLNGVELARSASMGAAGIPANFDTTAGDHEATPTPEWFTFSADALDTLQEGENILAIEGHNTNLTSSDFTLIPYVRYYDNVCPYRV
;
A
#
# COMPACT_ATOMS: atom_id res chain seq x y z
N MET A 1 -34.45 5.27 24.77
CA MET A 1 -33.51 4.31 24.11
C MET A 1 -33.82 4.37 22.63
N ILE A 2 -33.10 5.24 21.90
CA ILE A 2 -33.29 5.45 20.45
C ILE A 2 -32.04 4.97 19.80
N SER A 3 -32.14 3.87 19.07
CA SER A 3 -31.09 3.29 18.25
C SER A 3 -30.79 4.24 17.06
N MET A 4 -29.61 4.86 17.00
CA MET A 4 -29.16 5.59 15.83
C MET A 4 -28.48 4.61 14.87
N THR A 5 -29.15 4.37 13.76
CA THR A 5 -28.61 3.56 12.66
C THR A 5 -27.64 4.36 11.79
N ARG A 6 -26.63 3.70 11.29
CA ARG A 6 -25.47 4.12 10.50
C ARG A 6 -25.73 4.80 9.13
N ASN A 7 -26.94 5.26 8.81
CA ASN A 7 -27.32 5.67 7.45
C ASN A 7 -27.52 7.18 7.23
N GLY A 8 -26.87 8.05 8.00
CA GLY A 8 -27.08 9.51 7.94
C GLY A 8 -26.33 10.29 6.87
N CYS A 9 -25.33 9.71 6.18
CA CYS A 9 -24.45 10.48 5.30
C CYS A 9 -24.71 10.32 3.77
N LEU A 10 -25.71 9.56 3.34
CA LEU A 10 -25.92 9.21 1.92
C LEU A 10 -27.14 9.86 1.24
N LEU A 11 -27.82 10.85 1.84
CA LEU A 11 -29.06 11.41 1.30
C LEU A 11 -29.06 12.95 1.19
N ALA A 12 -28.07 13.51 0.49
CA ALA A 12 -28.09 14.94 0.13
C ALA A 12 -27.66 15.22 -1.32
N LEU A 13 -28.05 14.36 -2.27
CA LEU A 13 -27.78 14.60 -3.70
C LEU A 13 -28.99 14.35 -4.59
N ALA A 14 -30.16 14.88 -4.26
CA ALA A 14 -31.24 15.00 -5.23
C ALA A 14 -32.29 16.02 -4.75
N ALA A 15 -32.19 17.23 -5.20
CA ALA A 15 -33.24 18.18 -5.52
C ALA A 15 -32.71 19.62 -5.46
N ILE A 16 -32.42 20.23 -6.59
CA ILE A 16 -32.66 21.65 -6.88
C ILE A 16 -32.54 21.83 -8.39
N LEU A 17 -33.67 21.77 -9.05
CA LEU A 17 -33.90 22.41 -10.35
C LEU A 17 -35.13 23.30 -10.20
N SER A 18 -34.92 24.57 -10.50
CA SER A 18 -35.85 25.67 -10.77
C SER A 18 -36.04 26.72 -9.66
N PHE A 19 -35.42 27.88 -9.84
CA PHE A 19 -36.03 29.17 -10.13
C PHE A 19 -34.94 30.30 -10.09
N LEU A 20 -34.92 31.06 -11.16
CA LEU A 20 -34.15 32.30 -11.37
C LEU A 20 -34.51 33.33 -10.29
N GLN A 21 -33.49 33.99 -9.66
CA GLN A 21 -33.27 35.44 -9.71
C GLN A 21 -32.20 35.91 -8.69
N ILE A 22 -31.19 36.58 -9.21
CA ILE A 22 -30.49 37.77 -8.69
C ILE A 22 -29.52 37.58 -7.50
N ALA A 23 -28.23 37.68 -7.86
CA ALA A 23 -27.12 38.26 -7.12
C ALA A 23 -27.03 38.01 -5.61
N ALA A 24 -26.53 36.85 -5.27
CA ALA A 24 -25.55 36.70 -4.20
C ALA A 24 -24.44 35.84 -4.79
N VAL A 25 -23.24 36.37 -4.88
CA VAL A 25 -22.02 35.58 -5.05
C VAL A 25 -21.91 34.79 -3.74
N ASN A 26 -22.60 33.68 -3.69
CA ASN A 26 -22.30 32.67 -2.67
C ASN A 26 -20.87 32.19 -3.00
N HIS A 27 -19.93 32.54 -2.15
CA HIS A 27 -18.72 31.78 -1.99
C HIS A 27 -19.21 30.32 -1.90
N LEU A 28 -19.05 29.56 -2.97
CA LEU A 28 -18.90 28.11 -2.84
C LEU A 28 -17.63 27.98 -2.01
N ASP A 29 -17.78 27.81 -0.71
CA ASP A 29 -16.70 27.28 0.11
C ASP A 29 -16.22 26.04 -0.65
N ALA A 30 -15.00 26.13 -1.18
CA ALA A 30 -14.34 24.96 -1.72
C ALA A 30 -14.31 23.97 -0.55
N GLN A 31 -15.14 22.94 -0.64
CA GLN A 31 -15.22 21.90 0.36
C GLN A 31 -13.82 21.28 0.38
N GLU A 32 -13.02 21.61 1.39
CA GLU A 32 -11.73 21.00 1.58
C GLU A 32 -11.97 19.49 1.65
N LEU A 33 -11.31 18.75 0.77
CA LEU A 33 -11.33 17.29 0.84
C LEU A 33 -10.81 16.88 2.23
N PRO A 34 -11.37 15.85 2.86
CA PRO A 34 -10.86 15.40 4.14
C PRO A 34 -9.36 15.15 4.03
N GLU A 35 -8.60 15.68 4.97
CA GLU A 35 -7.15 15.50 5.04
C GLU A 35 -6.86 14.03 5.34
N SER A 36 -5.93 13.44 4.58
CA SER A 36 -5.50 12.07 4.84
C SER A 36 -4.43 12.06 5.92
N ILE A 37 -4.46 11.07 6.78
CA ILE A 37 -3.46 10.82 7.80
C ILE A 37 -2.56 9.69 7.30
N LEU A 38 -1.24 9.96 7.24
CA LEU A 38 -0.26 8.93 6.90
C LEU A 38 -0.02 8.03 8.11
N LEU A 39 -0.12 6.72 7.91
CA LEU A 39 0.29 5.67 8.86
C LEU A 39 1.69 5.18 8.54
N VAL A 40 2.07 5.21 7.25
CA VAL A 40 3.38 4.81 6.75
C VAL A 40 3.81 5.79 5.68
N ASP A 41 5.04 6.27 5.79
CA ASP A 41 5.68 7.19 4.85
C ASP A 41 6.97 6.59 4.29
N GLU A 42 7.53 7.23 3.26
CA GLU A 42 8.83 6.90 2.69
C GLU A 42 9.94 7.00 3.74
N GLY A 43 10.91 6.09 3.66
CA GLY A 43 12.07 6.08 4.56
C GLY A 43 11.82 5.43 5.92
N GLU A 44 10.63 4.93 6.19
CA GLU A 44 10.39 4.16 7.41
C GLU A 44 11.03 2.77 7.36
N GLU A 45 11.40 2.22 8.52
CA GLU A 45 12.06 0.93 8.65
C GLU A 45 11.08 -0.23 8.47
N TYR A 46 11.57 -1.27 7.78
CA TYR A 46 10.94 -2.57 7.56
C TYR A 46 11.93 -3.67 7.90
N THR A 47 11.45 -4.86 8.25
CA THR A 47 12.22 -6.09 8.08
C THR A 47 12.11 -6.54 6.62
N TYR A 48 13.20 -7.09 6.06
CA TYR A 48 13.18 -7.55 4.67
C TYR A 48 13.99 -8.81 4.44
N LEU A 49 13.60 -9.57 3.40
CA LEU A 49 14.27 -10.77 2.92
C LEU A 49 14.48 -10.67 1.41
N LYS A 50 15.69 -10.93 0.94
CA LYS A 50 16.01 -11.06 -0.49
C LYS A 50 15.48 -12.38 -1.04
N GLY A 51 14.76 -12.35 -2.16
CA GLY A 51 14.15 -13.53 -2.78
C GLY A 51 15.14 -14.44 -3.50
N THR A 52 16.20 -14.84 -2.81
CA THR A 52 17.18 -15.81 -3.32
C THR A 52 16.70 -17.26 -3.16
N GLU A 53 15.70 -17.49 -2.34
CA GLU A 53 15.00 -18.74 -2.10
C GLU A 53 13.55 -18.44 -1.67
N PRO A 54 12.63 -19.43 -1.67
CA PRO A 54 11.26 -19.22 -1.21
C PRO A 54 11.22 -18.72 0.23
N PRO A 55 10.42 -17.68 0.56
CA PRO A 55 10.19 -17.30 1.95
C PRO A 55 9.43 -18.43 2.69
N PRO A 56 9.43 -18.44 4.04
CA PRO A 56 8.53 -19.30 4.81
C PRO A 56 7.06 -19.12 4.40
N ASP A 57 6.26 -20.18 4.44
CA ASP A 57 4.87 -20.16 3.94
C ASP A 57 3.96 -19.15 4.66
N ASP A 58 4.28 -18.81 5.91
CA ASP A 58 3.53 -17.88 6.78
C ASP A 58 4.15 -16.48 6.88
N TRP A 59 5.14 -16.16 6.02
CA TRP A 59 5.92 -14.92 6.08
C TRP A 59 5.07 -13.64 6.10
N ASN A 60 3.86 -13.67 5.56
CA ASN A 60 2.97 -12.52 5.44
C ASN A 60 1.91 -12.44 6.57
N THR A 61 2.00 -13.32 7.58
CA THR A 61 1.08 -13.35 8.72
C THR A 61 1.61 -12.54 9.91
N LEU A 62 0.69 -12.16 10.81
CA LEU A 62 1.04 -11.40 12.02
C LEU A 62 1.92 -12.20 12.98
N GLU A 63 1.71 -13.53 13.05
CA GLU A 63 2.38 -14.44 13.99
C GLU A 63 3.79 -14.84 13.54
N PHE A 64 4.17 -14.56 12.30
CA PHE A 64 5.50 -14.90 11.78
C PHE A 64 6.60 -14.12 12.49
N ASP A 65 7.64 -14.84 12.95
CA ASP A 65 8.83 -14.24 13.60
C ASP A 65 9.88 -13.92 12.53
N ASP A 66 10.07 -12.63 12.26
CA ASP A 66 11.02 -12.10 11.29
C ASP A 66 12.35 -11.62 11.89
N PHE A 67 12.69 -12.08 13.12
CA PHE A 67 13.90 -11.67 13.85
C PHE A 67 15.20 -11.90 13.06
N GLU A 68 15.24 -12.94 12.22
CA GLU A 68 16.42 -13.25 11.38
C GLU A 68 16.47 -12.44 10.06
N TRP A 69 15.43 -11.64 9.75
CA TRP A 69 15.40 -10.82 8.56
C TRP A 69 16.27 -9.57 8.74
N GLU A 70 16.75 -9.02 7.63
CA GLU A 70 17.48 -7.76 7.62
C GLU A 70 16.52 -6.59 7.92
N ILE A 71 17.09 -5.45 8.39
CA ILE A 71 16.33 -4.21 8.58
C ILE A 71 16.80 -3.20 7.55
N GLY A 72 15.85 -2.53 6.89
CA GLY A 72 16.12 -1.50 5.91
C GLY A 72 15.04 -0.43 5.87
N ALA A 73 15.42 0.78 5.47
CA ALA A 73 14.47 1.85 5.24
C ALA A 73 13.79 1.70 3.85
N SER A 74 12.49 1.97 3.75
CA SER A 74 11.77 1.98 2.46
C SER A 74 12.36 3.09 1.56
N GLY A 75 12.31 2.87 0.36
CA GLY A 75 12.85 2.69 -0.89
C GLY A 75 13.80 1.48 -1.01
N PHE A 76 13.26 0.33 -1.25
CA PHE A 76 14.05 -0.85 -1.56
C PHE A 76 14.25 -0.91 -3.06
N GLY A 77 15.51 -0.95 -3.51
CA GLY A 77 15.75 -0.99 -4.94
C GLY A 77 17.20 -0.79 -5.35
N TYR A 78 17.39 -0.55 -6.63
CA TYR A 78 18.67 -0.18 -7.23
C TYR A 78 18.43 0.50 -8.58
N GLY A 79 19.44 1.28 -9.04
CA GLY A 79 19.43 1.92 -10.36
C GLY A 79 18.93 3.36 -10.33
N ASP A 80 18.10 3.72 -9.39
CA ASP A 80 17.52 5.03 -9.19
C ASP A 80 18.13 5.77 -7.98
N VAL A 81 17.77 7.05 -7.79
CA VAL A 81 18.28 7.91 -6.71
C VAL A 81 17.37 8.00 -5.50
N ASP A 82 16.25 7.30 -5.52
CA ASP A 82 15.19 7.31 -4.50
C ASP A 82 15.21 6.05 -3.60
N ASP A 83 16.20 5.19 -3.77
CA ASP A 83 16.41 4.01 -2.93
C ASP A 83 17.17 4.37 -1.65
N ASN A 84 16.62 3.98 -0.49
CA ASN A 84 17.28 4.08 0.81
C ASN A 84 17.96 2.77 1.20
N THR A 85 17.37 1.63 0.83
CA THR A 85 17.94 0.29 0.99
C THR A 85 18.36 -0.23 -0.37
N ILE A 86 19.67 -0.12 -0.65
CA ILE A 86 20.25 -0.45 -1.96
C ILE A 86 20.40 -1.96 -2.13
N LEU A 87 19.80 -2.50 -3.17
CA LEU A 87 19.78 -3.92 -3.53
C LEU A 87 20.63 -4.19 -4.80
N ASP A 88 21.85 -3.65 -4.89
CA ASP A 88 22.74 -3.78 -6.06
C ASP A 88 23.00 -5.24 -6.48
N ASP A 89 22.87 -6.19 -5.54
CA ASP A 89 23.02 -7.62 -5.78
C ASP A 89 21.78 -8.30 -6.36
N MET A 90 20.66 -7.58 -6.49
CA MET A 90 19.47 -8.06 -7.18
C MET A 90 19.72 -8.22 -8.68
N GLN A 91 20.46 -7.28 -9.27
CA GLN A 91 20.79 -7.31 -10.69
C GLN A 91 21.86 -8.36 -11.01
N GLN A 92 21.63 -9.19 -12.01
CA GLN A 92 22.64 -10.07 -12.58
C GLN A 92 23.51 -9.33 -13.60
N ILE A 93 24.60 -8.69 -13.14
CA ILE A 93 25.52 -7.93 -14.00
C ILE A 93 26.41 -8.86 -14.84
N LEU A 94 26.78 -10.02 -14.33
CA LEU A 94 27.64 -11.00 -15.01
C LEU A 94 26.93 -12.36 -15.10
N PRO A 95 27.17 -13.13 -16.18
CA PRO A 95 26.49 -14.42 -16.40
C PRO A 95 26.67 -15.46 -15.28
N ASN A 96 27.69 -15.32 -14.45
CA ASN A 96 27.99 -16.23 -13.33
C ASN A 96 27.72 -15.60 -11.95
N GLN A 97 27.16 -14.40 -11.90
CA GLN A 97 26.75 -13.74 -10.67
C GLN A 97 25.28 -14.09 -10.45
N PRO A 98 24.92 -14.65 -9.29
CA PRO A 98 23.52 -14.83 -8.97
C PRO A 98 22.87 -13.47 -8.77
N GLY A 99 21.68 -13.29 -9.35
CA GLY A 99 20.76 -12.21 -9.02
C GLY A 99 19.53 -12.85 -8.40
N TYR A 100 18.54 -12.03 -8.05
CA TYR A 100 17.23 -12.50 -7.59
C TYR A 100 16.14 -11.59 -8.17
N LEU A 101 14.89 -12.08 -8.17
CA LEU A 101 13.78 -11.39 -8.84
C LEU A 101 12.81 -10.73 -7.88
N SER A 102 12.90 -11.04 -6.58
CA SER A 102 11.93 -10.55 -5.61
C SER A 102 12.57 -10.08 -4.31
N VAL A 103 11.87 -9.21 -3.61
CA VAL A 103 12.16 -8.80 -2.23
C VAL A 103 10.88 -8.87 -1.42
N TYR A 104 10.97 -9.35 -0.18
CA TYR A 104 9.88 -9.44 0.77
C TYR A 104 10.11 -8.44 1.88
N ILE A 105 9.15 -7.59 2.16
CA ILE A 105 9.25 -6.58 3.21
C ILE A 105 8.06 -6.70 4.17
N ARG A 106 8.28 -6.41 5.46
CA ARG A 106 7.24 -6.47 6.49
C ARG A 106 7.33 -5.27 7.42
N LYS A 107 6.16 -4.76 7.81
CA LYS A 107 6.04 -3.64 8.73
C LYS A 107 4.81 -3.78 9.62
N PHE A 108 5.00 -3.63 10.93
CA PHE A 108 3.88 -3.52 11.86
C PHE A 108 3.16 -2.19 11.70
N LEU A 109 1.84 -2.27 11.62
CA LEU A 109 0.92 -1.14 11.63
C LEU A 109 0.15 -1.16 12.95
N ASN A 110 0.19 -0.08 13.72
CA ASN A 110 -0.62 0.03 14.93
C ASN A 110 -1.87 0.88 14.64
N ILE A 111 -3.05 0.29 14.80
CA ILE A 111 -4.35 0.94 14.65
C ILE A 111 -4.93 1.22 16.02
N GLU A 112 -5.03 2.49 16.40
CA GLU A 112 -5.53 2.89 17.73
C GLU A 112 -7.05 2.77 17.87
N ASP A 113 -7.80 3.13 16.82
CA ASP A 113 -9.27 3.11 16.80
C ASP A 113 -9.77 2.82 15.39
N LEU A 114 -10.31 1.64 15.17
CA LEU A 114 -10.93 1.26 13.89
C LEU A 114 -12.12 2.12 13.51
N ASN A 115 -12.84 2.67 14.51
CA ASN A 115 -14.00 3.52 14.23
C ASN A 115 -13.59 4.91 13.70
N ALA A 116 -12.34 5.31 13.90
CA ALA A 116 -11.80 6.54 13.33
C ALA A 116 -11.54 6.40 11.83
N ILE A 117 -11.33 5.19 11.32
CA ILE A 117 -10.98 4.95 9.92
C ILE A 117 -12.25 4.89 9.07
N ASN A 118 -12.43 5.87 8.19
CA ASN A 118 -13.48 5.85 7.18
C ASN A 118 -13.05 5.13 5.90
N PHE A 119 -11.81 5.36 5.48
CA PHE A 119 -11.25 4.83 4.25
C PHE A 119 -9.72 4.73 4.39
N ILE A 120 -9.14 3.61 3.99
CA ILE A 120 -7.71 3.33 4.06
C ILE A 120 -7.18 2.90 2.69
N GLN A 121 -5.97 3.35 2.33
CA GLN A 121 -5.33 3.04 1.06
C GLN A 121 -3.86 2.68 1.25
N LEU A 122 -3.39 1.77 0.42
CA LEU A 122 -1.97 1.52 0.16
C LEU A 122 -1.55 2.37 -1.03
N GLY A 123 -0.52 3.17 -0.89
CA GLY A 123 0.19 3.81 -1.99
C GLY A 123 1.48 3.06 -2.26
N VAL A 124 1.84 2.85 -3.51
CA VAL A 124 3.13 2.23 -3.86
C VAL A 124 3.73 2.96 -5.05
N ARG A 125 5.01 3.33 -4.92
CA ARG A 125 5.87 3.59 -6.07
C ARG A 125 6.62 2.30 -6.32
N TYR A 126 6.50 1.74 -7.50
CA TYR A 126 7.05 0.41 -7.81
C TYR A 126 7.53 0.30 -9.24
N ASP A 127 8.55 -0.50 -9.40
CA ASP A 127 9.18 -0.98 -10.62
C ASP A 127 9.65 -2.42 -10.37
N ASP A 128 9.11 -3.49 -10.96
CA ASP A 128 8.02 -3.56 -11.97
C ASP A 128 6.68 -3.97 -11.37
N GLY A 129 6.66 -4.71 -10.27
CA GLY A 129 5.43 -5.25 -9.73
C GLY A 129 5.47 -5.55 -8.24
N PHE A 130 4.29 -5.66 -7.63
CA PHE A 130 4.16 -6.04 -6.22
C PHE A 130 2.86 -6.80 -5.94
N ILE A 131 2.86 -7.56 -4.84
CA ILE A 131 1.67 -8.09 -4.18
C ILE A 131 1.76 -7.70 -2.70
N ALA A 132 0.70 -7.13 -2.15
CA ALA A 132 0.63 -6.71 -0.77
C ALA A 132 -0.42 -7.49 0.01
N TYR A 133 -0.13 -7.75 1.29
CA TYR A 133 -0.96 -8.52 2.20
C TYR A 133 -1.17 -7.73 3.50
N LEU A 134 -2.34 -7.89 4.11
CA LEU A 134 -2.65 -7.45 5.45
C LEU A 134 -3.01 -8.69 6.28
N ASN A 135 -2.27 -8.96 7.36
CA ASN A 135 -2.49 -10.10 8.25
C ASN A 135 -2.66 -11.43 7.51
N GLY A 136 -1.87 -11.66 6.44
CA GLY A 136 -1.89 -12.88 5.63
C GLY A 136 -2.89 -12.90 4.48
N VAL A 137 -3.75 -11.87 4.35
CA VAL A 137 -4.77 -11.78 3.28
C VAL A 137 -4.34 -10.77 2.22
N GLU A 138 -4.42 -11.16 0.94
CA GLU A 138 -4.06 -10.26 -0.16
C GLU A 138 -4.87 -8.96 -0.11
N LEU A 139 -4.15 -7.85 0.07
CA LEU A 139 -4.69 -6.51 0.16
C LEU A 139 -4.89 -5.89 -1.22
N ALA A 140 -3.83 -5.92 -2.02
CA ALA A 140 -3.77 -5.36 -3.37
C ALA A 140 -2.59 -5.97 -4.13
N ARG A 141 -2.62 -5.85 -5.46
CA ARG A 141 -1.46 -6.13 -6.33
C ARG A 141 -1.43 -5.19 -7.52
N SER A 142 -0.25 -5.01 -8.08
CA SER A 142 -0.08 -4.34 -9.36
C SER A 142 -0.65 -5.18 -10.52
N ALA A 143 -1.10 -4.51 -11.57
CA ALA A 143 -1.60 -5.21 -12.76
C ALA A 143 -0.52 -6.08 -13.43
N SER A 144 0.76 -5.72 -13.27
CA SER A 144 1.93 -6.45 -13.77
C SER A 144 2.11 -7.83 -13.14
N MET A 145 1.51 -8.07 -11.95
CA MET A 145 1.51 -9.38 -11.25
C MET A 145 0.31 -10.26 -11.60
N GLY A 146 -0.52 -9.85 -12.56
CA GLY A 146 -1.64 -10.66 -13.05
C GLY A 146 -2.87 -10.66 -12.14
N ALA A 147 -3.63 -11.76 -12.16
CA ALA A 147 -4.91 -11.84 -11.47
C ALA A 147 -4.75 -12.05 -9.96
N ALA A 148 -5.60 -11.37 -9.16
CA ALA A 148 -5.63 -11.51 -7.71
C ALA A 148 -5.89 -12.96 -7.26
N GLY A 149 -5.33 -13.34 -6.11
CA GLY A 149 -5.48 -14.68 -5.53
C GLY A 149 -4.60 -15.76 -6.17
N ILE A 150 -3.75 -15.43 -7.14
CA ILE A 150 -2.75 -16.37 -7.69
C ILE A 150 -1.41 -16.08 -7.01
N PRO A 151 -0.89 -17.00 -6.16
CA PRO A 151 0.39 -16.82 -5.49
C PRO A 151 1.53 -16.63 -6.50
N ALA A 152 2.48 -15.75 -6.19
CA ALA A 152 3.74 -15.67 -6.89
C ALA A 152 4.79 -16.55 -6.19
N ASN A 153 5.75 -17.07 -6.97
CA ASN A 153 6.95 -17.70 -6.44
C ASN A 153 8.06 -16.63 -6.34
N PHE A 154 9.07 -16.89 -5.53
CA PHE A 154 10.23 -16.00 -5.38
C PHE A 154 10.97 -15.67 -6.70
N ASP A 155 10.84 -16.54 -7.70
CA ASP A 155 11.41 -16.42 -9.04
C ASP A 155 10.37 -15.99 -10.11
N THR A 156 9.17 -15.57 -9.72
CA THR A 156 8.17 -15.03 -10.63
C THR A 156 8.63 -13.64 -11.12
N THR A 157 8.52 -13.42 -12.43
CA THR A 157 8.76 -12.10 -13.02
C THR A 157 7.49 -11.27 -13.07
N ALA A 158 7.60 -9.98 -12.85
CA ALA A 158 6.53 -9.03 -13.13
C ALA A 158 6.43 -8.70 -14.64
N GLY A 159 5.34 -8.11 -15.08
CA GLY A 159 5.27 -7.39 -16.34
C GLY A 159 5.99 -6.04 -16.19
N ASP A 160 6.48 -5.50 -17.29
CA ASP A 160 7.19 -4.22 -17.36
C ASP A 160 6.34 -3.04 -16.84
N HIS A 161 6.87 -2.27 -15.89
CA HIS A 161 6.22 -1.10 -15.30
C HIS A 161 7.28 -0.17 -14.70
N GLU A 162 7.23 1.11 -15.04
CA GLU A 162 8.14 2.14 -14.53
C GLU A 162 7.53 2.87 -13.32
N ALA A 163 8.32 3.08 -12.28
CA ALA A 163 7.90 3.83 -11.10
C ALA A 163 7.59 5.30 -11.45
N THR A 164 6.45 5.80 -10.97
CA THR A 164 6.06 7.21 -11.15
C THR A 164 6.53 8.05 -9.96
N PRO A 165 6.75 9.39 -10.13
CA PRO A 165 7.19 10.26 -9.03
C PRO A 165 6.19 10.35 -7.86
N THR A 166 4.94 9.96 -8.08
CA THR A 166 3.89 9.92 -7.07
C THR A 166 3.38 8.50 -6.91
N PRO A 167 3.02 8.05 -5.68
CA PRO A 167 2.52 6.69 -5.49
C PRO A 167 1.20 6.46 -6.23
N GLU A 168 1.06 5.26 -6.76
CA GLU A 168 -0.24 4.75 -7.20
C GLU A 168 -1.02 4.26 -5.96
N TRP A 169 -2.31 4.62 -5.88
CA TRP A 169 -3.13 4.36 -4.71
C TRP A 169 -4.11 3.22 -4.93
N PHE A 170 -4.01 2.21 -4.08
CA PHE A 170 -4.82 0.99 -4.09
C PHE A 170 -5.77 0.99 -2.89
N THR A 171 -7.04 0.71 -3.13
CA THR A 171 -8.00 0.47 -2.06
C THR A 171 -7.82 -0.94 -1.53
N PHE A 172 -7.85 -1.09 -0.21
CA PHE A 172 -7.79 -2.42 0.43
C PHE A 172 -8.94 -3.30 -0.07
N SER A 173 -8.64 -4.56 -0.37
CA SER A 173 -9.68 -5.55 -0.68
C SER A 173 -10.63 -5.72 0.51
N ALA A 174 -11.88 -6.11 0.25
CA ALA A 174 -12.85 -6.32 1.32
C ALA A 174 -12.38 -7.40 2.30
N ASP A 175 -11.80 -8.48 1.79
CA ASP A 175 -11.31 -9.59 2.60
C ASP A 175 -10.14 -9.16 3.50
N ALA A 176 -9.24 -8.29 3.02
CA ALA A 176 -8.16 -7.71 3.82
C ALA A 176 -8.70 -6.76 4.90
N LEU A 177 -9.70 -5.92 4.57
CA LEU A 177 -10.33 -5.04 5.55
C LEU A 177 -10.99 -5.82 6.70
N ASP A 178 -11.52 -7.01 6.44
CA ASP A 178 -12.12 -7.88 7.46
C ASP A 178 -11.07 -8.42 8.44
N THR A 179 -9.76 -8.38 8.09
CA THR A 179 -8.65 -8.79 8.98
C THR A 179 -8.06 -7.64 9.79
N LEU A 180 -8.38 -6.39 9.45
CA LEU A 180 -7.86 -5.21 10.16
C LEU A 180 -8.40 -5.17 11.59
N GLN A 181 -7.50 -5.02 12.58
CA GLN A 181 -7.83 -5.03 13.99
C GLN A 181 -7.25 -3.82 14.73
N GLU A 182 -7.82 -3.48 15.88
CA GLU A 182 -7.19 -2.54 16.82
C GLU A 182 -5.91 -3.15 17.39
N GLY A 183 -4.88 -2.32 17.55
CA GLY A 183 -3.54 -2.75 17.93
C GLY A 183 -2.70 -3.13 16.72
N GLU A 184 -1.90 -4.17 16.87
CA GLU A 184 -0.91 -4.57 15.88
C GLU A 184 -1.54 -5.31 14.69
N ASN A 185 -1.13 -4.91 13.50
CA ASN A 185 -1.39 -5.54 12.21
C ASN A 185 -0.06 -5.67 11.47
N ILE A 186 0.04 -6.57 10.51
CA ILE A 186 1.21 -6.70 9.65
C ILE A 186 0.86 -6.31 8.20
N LEU A 187 1.57 -5.34 7.67
CA LEU A 187 1.67 -5.08 6.24
C LEU A 187 2.87 -5.86 5.71
N ALA A 188 2.63 -6.78 4.81
CA ALA A 188 3.66 -7.55 4.13
C ALA A 188 3.56 -7.33 2.63
N ILE A 189 4.69 -7.12 1.95
CA ILE A 189 4.71 -6.85 0.51
C ILE A 189 5.83 -7.66 -0.13
N GLU A 190 5.53 -8.33 -1.22
CA GLU A 190 6.54 -8.88 -2.14
C GLU A 190 6.64 -7.98 -3.37
N GLY A 191 7.84 -7.51 -3.67
CA GLY A 191 8.17 -6.79 -4.90
C GLY A 191 8.84 -7.72 -5.89
N HIS A 192 8.53 -7.58 -7.18
CA HIS A 192 9.04 -8.43 -8.25
C HIS A 192 9.54 -7.61 -9.42
N ASN A 193 10.76 -7.94 -9.86
CA ASN A 193 11.37 -7.35 -11.05
C ASN A 193 10.92 -8.10 -12.33
N THR A 194 10.98 -7.42 -13.47
CA THR A 194 10.63 -8.02 -14.77
C THR A 194 11.63 -9.08 -15.23
N ASN A 195 12.92 -8.92 -14.91
CA ASN A 195 13.97 -9.87 -15.24
C ASN A 195 15.26 -9.60 -14.44
N LEU A 196 16.18 -10.58 -14.41
CA LEU A 196 17.46 -10.49 -13.68
C LEU A 196 18.43 -9.42 -14.21
N THR A 197 18.23 -8.88 -15.40
CA THR A 197 19.13 -7.91 -16.04
C THR A 197 18.48 -6.53 -16.20
N SER A 198 17.33 -6.29 -15.53
CA SER A 198 16.73 -4.97 -15.50
C SER A 198 17.70 -3.92 -14.99
N SER A 199 17.59 -2.69 -15.49
CA SER A 199 18.46 -1.58 -15.11
C SER A 199 18.21 -1.10 -13.69
N ASP A 200 17.02 -1.34 -13.18
CA ASP A 200 16.46 -0.77 -11.96
C ASP A 200 15.41 -1.68 -11.32
N PHE A 201 15.03 -1.33 -10.12
CA PHE A 201 13.92 -1.87 -9.34
C PHE A 201 13.60 -0.87 -8.23
N THR A 202 12.32 -0.62 -7.99
CA THR A 202 11.86 0.29 -6.93
C THR A 202 10.68 -0.31 -6.18
N LEU A 203 10.70 -0.21 -4.83
CA LEU A 203 9.56 -0.56 -3.97
C LEU A 203 9.48 0.41 -2.79
N ILE A 204 8.55 1.38 -2.86
CA ILE A 204 8.32 2.41 -1.83
C ILE A 204 6.85 2.42 -1.44
N PRO A 205 6.47 1.75 -0.35
CA PRO A 205 5.10 1.72 0.12
C PRO A 205 4.75 2.90 1.04
N TYR A 206 3.48 3.29 0.99
CA TYR A 206 2.83 4.29 1.84
C TYR A 206 1.49 3.73 2.32
N VAL A 207 1.06 4.09 3.51
CA VAL A 207 -0.31 3.81 3.98
C VAL A 207 -0.94 5.09 4.49
N ARG A 208 -2.14 5.39 4.02
CA ARG A 208 -2.94 6.52 4.53
C ARG A 208 -4.36 6.10 4.85
N TYR A 209 -4.96 6.80 5.77
CA TYR A 209 -6.40 6.71 5.99
C TYR A 209 -7.04 8.09 6.04
N TYR A 210 -8.34 8.10 5.88
CA TYR A 210 -9.19 9.28 6.06
C TYR A 210 -10.07 9.02 7.27
N ASP A 211 -10.11 9.97 8.20
CA ASP A 211 -10.89 9.83 9.41
C ASP A 211 -12.39 10.09 9.18
N ASN A 212 -13.20 9.66 10.17
CA ASN A 212 -14.65 9.88 10.18
C ASN A 212 -15.04 11.29 10.65
N VAL A 213 -14.09 12.23 10.75
CA VAL A 213 -14.42 13.59 11.18
C VAL A 213 -15.23 14.26 10.07
N CYS A 214 -16.56 14.22 10.25
CA CYS A 214 -17.45 15.03 9.44
C CYS A 214 -17.11 16.51 9.66
N PRO A 215 -16.77 17.32 8.63
CA PRO A 215 -16.36 18.72 8.81
C PRO A 215 -17.49 19.63 9.33
N TYR A 216 -18.61 19.07 9.74
CA TYR A 216 -19.75 19.77 10.32
C TYR A 216 -19.94 19.42 11.81
N ARG A 217 -19.01 19.87 12.68
CA ARG A 217 -19.40 20.19 14.07
C ARG A 217 -19.64 21.70 14.15
N VAL A 218 -20.90 22.11 14.06
CA VAL A 218 -21.38 23.43 14.47
C VAL A 218 -21.70 23.38 15.96
#